data_6b26e05fbe1baf246c986316bd64ce6c
#
_entry.id   6b26e05fbe1baf246c986316bd64ce6c
#
_cell.length_a   1.000
_cell.length_b   1.000
_cell.length_c   1.000
_cell.angle_alpha   90.00
_cell.angle_beta   90.00
_cell.angle_gamma   90.00
#
_symmetry.space_group_name_H-M   'P 1'
#
loop_
_entity.id
_entity.type
_entity.pdbx_description
1 polymer ?
#
loop_
_entity_poly.entity_id
_entity_poly.type
_entity_poly.pdbx_seq_one_letter_code
_entity_poly.pdbx_strand_id
1 'polypeptide(L)'
;MHNGVMKAWLESSHLAGANATYVEELYELYLSDPDSVSDEWRSVFEELPVQASEAVEQPHSRVREYFRRLAQETKHYSVQVSDPDVDAKQVKVLQLINAYRFRGHQAANLDPLGLWKRATVDELDPSFHTLTEEDLNETFNVGSYAIGQETMVLNDLHKSLKQTYCGSIGAEYMHMTNTEQKRWIQQRLESVSGQPSFNKEEKQAFLEELTAAEGLERYLGAKFPGAKRFSLEGGDALIPMTKEIIRHAGGQGMREVVIGMAHRGRLNMLVNVLGKKPQDLFDEFAGKHDETWGTGDVKYHQGFSADFATPGGNVHLALAFNPSHLEIVNPVVIGSVRARQDRLSDIDGSRVLPITIHGDSAIAGQGVVQETFNMSQARGFCVGGTVRIVVNNQVGFTTSNPRDTRSTMYCTDIAKMVQAPIFHVNADDPEAVAFVARLALDYRNTFKRDVVIDLVCYRRHGHNEADEPNATQPLMYQKIKKHPTPRKLYADVLMERGEFGIDTATQLVNEYRDALDHGEVVVKEWRPMALHSVDWSPYLGHDWNCLLYTSPSPRDRQKSRMPSSA
;
A
#
# COMPACT_ATOMS: atom_id res chain seq x y z
N MET A 1 1.96 8.56 25.82
CA MET A 1 2.23 7.73 27.01
C MET A 1 2.32 6.24 26.63
N HIS A 2 3.23 5.89 25.69
CA HIS A 2 3.43 4.48 25.29
C HIS A 2 4.91 4.06 25.30
N ASN A 3 5.80 4.89 25.91
CA ASN A 3 7.23 4.58 26.00
C ASN A 3 7.57 3.42 26.98
N GLY A 4 6.62 2.94 27.77
CA GLY A 4 6.86 1.88 28.76
C GLY A 4 6.67 0.47 28.23
N VAL A 5 5.66 0.24 27.35
CA VAL A 5 5.22 -1.11 27.01
C VAL A 5 6.24 -1.89 26.18
N MET A 6 6.86 -1.26 25.18
CA MET A 6 7.84 -1.96 24.32
C MET A 6 9.19 -2.15 25.01
N LYS A 7 9.58 -1.23 25.88
CA LYS A 7 10.80 -1.37 26.70
C LYS A 7 10.58 -2.42 27.78
N ALA A 8 9.46 -2.39 28.49
CA ALA A 8 9.06 -3.42 29.45
C ALA A 8 8.92 -4.79 28.79
N TRP A 9 8.44 -4.84 27.54
CA TRP A 9 8.31 -6.09 26.77
C TRP A 9 9.68 -6.67 26.37
N LEU A 10 10.63 -5.83 26.01
CA LEU A 10 12.01 -6.21 25.70
C LEU A 10 12.75 -6.67 26.96
N GLU A 11 12.51 -6.04 28.09
CA GLU A 11 13.13 -6.36 29.39
C GLU A 11 12.50 -7.60 30.04
N SER A 12 11.24 -7.94 29.76
CA SER A 12 10.52 -9.11 30.27
C SER A 12 10.58 -10.36 29.37
N SER A 13 11.45 -10.38 28.38
CA SER A 13 11.52 -11.52 27.42
C SER A 13 11.84 -12.87 28.06
N HIS A 14 12.45 -12.90 29.23
CA HIS A 14 12.73 -14.11 30.03
C HIS A 14 11.50 -14.66 30.76
N LEU A 15 10.45 -13.84 30.92
CA LEU A 15 9.18 -14.22 31.56
C LEU A 15 8.15 -14.77 30.54
N ALA A 16 8.45 -14.66 29.23
CA ALA A 16 7.57 -15.11 28.16
C ALA A 16 7.97 -16.50 27.61
N GLY A 17 7.06 -17.20 26.97
CA GLY A 17 7.30 -18.49 26.32
C GLY A 17 6.73 -19.67 27.06
N ALA A 18 7.44 -20.82 27.05
CA ALA A 18 6.95 -22.08 27.64
C ALA A 18 6.70 -22.01 29.16
N ASN A 19 7.29 -21.04 29.83
CA ASN A 19 7.16 -20.87 31.30
C ASN A 19 6.09 -19.83 31.69
N ALA A 20 5.41 -19.20 30.73
CA ALA A 20 4.47 -18.12 31.01
C ALA A 20 3.35 -18.53 32.00
N THR A 21 2.81 -19.73 31.88
CA THR A 21 1.78 -20.25 32.79
C THR A 21 2.30 -20.40 34.22
N TYR A 22 3.51 -20.88 34.39
CA TYR A 22 4.14 -21.04 35.68
C TYR A 22 4.45 -19.69 36.35
N VAL A 23 4.94 -18.73 35.55
CA VAL A 23 5.21 -17.37 36.02
C VAL A 23 3.90 -16.66 36.41
N GLU A 24 2.83 -16.89 35.66
CA GLU A 24 1.50 -16.35 35.95
C GLU A 24 0.94 -16.90 37.28
N GLU A 25 1.10 -18.18 37.52
CA GLU A 25 0.71 -18.80 38.80
C GLU A 25 1.49 -18.23 39.99
N LEU A 26 2.78 -18.04 39.86
CA LEU A 26 3.62 -17.42 40.90
C LEU A 26 3.23 -15.96 41.13
N TYR A 27 2.91 -15.22 40.09
CA TYR A 27 2.46 -13.83 40.18
C TYR A 27 1.11 -13.70 40.89
N GLU A 28 0.19 -14.62 40.64
CA GLU A 28 -1.09 -14.67 41.38
C GLU A 28 -0.92 -14.97 42.87
N LEU A 29 0.04 -15.85 43.20
CA LEU A 29 0.41 -16.11 44.59
C LEU A 29 1.01 -14.86 45.25
N TYR A 30 1.93 -14.18 44.58
CA TYR A 30 2.51 -12.92 45.04
C TYR A 30 1.44 -11.84 45.27
N LEU A 31 0.47 -11.68 44.36
CA LEU A 31 -0.65 -10.70 44.52
C LEU A 31 -1.55 -11.03 45.74
N SER A 32 -1.61 -12.32 46.11
CA SER A 32 -2.40 -12.77 47.26
C SER A 32 -1.65 -12.62 48.57
N ASP A 33 -0.37 -12.96 48.56
CA ASP A 33 0.56 -12.87 49.70
C ASP A 33 1.99 -12.78 49.16
N PRO A 34 2.63 -11.59 49.24
CA PRO A 34 4.00 -11.37 48.77
C PRO A 34 5.06 -12.32 49.40
N ASP A 35 4.78 -12.85 50.58
CA ASP A 35 5.69 -13.76 51.28
C ASP A 35 5.53 -15.23 50.83
N SER A 36 4.57 -15.52 49.97
CA SER A 36 4.29 -16.85 49.43
C SER A 36 5.23 -17.28 48.29
N VAL A 37 6.04 -16.36 47.75
CA VAL A 37 7.00 -16.61 46.67
C VAL A 37 8.43 -16.44 47.18
N SER A 38 9.43 -17.01 46.45
CA SER A 38 10.84 -16.87 46.84
C SER A 38 11.31 -15.42 46.68
N ASP A 39 12.33 -15.05 47.46
CA ASP A 39 12.89 -13.68 47.43
C ASP A 39 13.35 -13.25 46.01
N GLU A 40 13.80 -14.21 45.18
CA GLU A 40 14.18 -13.96 43.79
C GLU A 40 12.99 -13.55 42.95
N TRP A 41 11.85 -14.24 43.07
CA TRP A 41 10.62 -13.94 42.36
C TRP A 41 9.94 -12.66 42.89
N ARG A 42 10.04 -12.43 44.19
CA ARG A 42 9.55 -11.20 44.82
C ARG A 42 10.25 -9.98 44.21
N SER A 43 11.56 -9.96 44.14
CA SER A 43 12.34 -8.90 43.53
C SER A 43 11.93 -8.65 42.05
N VAL A 44 11.71 -9.72 41.28
CA VAL A 44 11.30 -9.61 39.88
C VAL A 44 9.91 -8.97 39.75
N PHE A 45 8.97 -9.35 40.64
CA PHE A 45 7.61 -8.83 40.58
C PHE A 45 7.48 -7.37 41.11
N GLU A 46 8.33 -6.97 42.05
CA GLU A 46 8.45 -5.60 42.55
C GLU A 46 9.01 -4.64 41.50
N GLU A 47 9.86 -5.11 40.57
CA GLU A 47 10.42 -4.33 39.49
C GLU A 47 9.44 -4.15 38.29
N LEU A 48 8.31 -4.88 38.26
CA LEU A 48 7.34 -4.72 37.19
C LEU A 48 6.67 -3.33 37.26
N PRO A 49 6.53 -2.66 36.12
CA PRO A 49 5.96 -1.31 36.09
C PRO A 49 4.50 -1.31 36.55
N VAL A 50 4.22 -0.77 37.71
CA VAL A 50 2.85 -0.51 38.21
C VAL A 50 2.22 0.54 37.32
N GLN A 51 1.10 0.20 36.66
CA GLN A 51 0.32 1.20 35.96
C GLN A 51 -0.28 2.20 36.94
N ALA A 52 -0.04 3.50 36.70
CA ALA A 52 -0.54 4.61 37.51
C ALA A 52 -2.06 4.83 37.33
N SER A 53 -2.87 3.79 37.38
CA SER A 53 -4.33 3.89 37.49
C SER A 53 -4.76 3.30 38.83
N GLU A 54 -5.73 3.93 39.48
CA GLU A 54 -6.35 3.49 40.77
C GLU A 54 -7.07 2.13 40.68
N ALA A 55 -6.89 1.39 39.62
CA ALA A 55 -7.49 0.05 39.47
C ALA A 55 -6.61 -0.98 40.21
N VAL A 56 -7.16 -1.58 41.24
CA VAL A 56 -6.56 -2.72 41.95
C VAL A 56 -6.40 -3.86 40.93
N GLU A 57 -5.16 -4.31 40.75
CA GLU A 57 -4.85 -5.43 39.86
C GLU A 57 -5.57 -6.68 40.34
N GLN A 58 -6.29 -7.33 39.43
CA GLN A 58 -7.09 -8.52 39.78
C GLN A 58 -6.45 -9.78 39.23
N PRO A 59 -6.41 -10.90 40.01
CA PRO A 59 -5.91 -12.17 39.53
C PRO A 59 -6.64 -12.63 38.26
N HIS A 60 -5.88 -13.07 37.26
CA HIS A 60 -6.43 -13.55 35.99
C HIS A 60 -7.33 -14.79 36.16
N SER A 61 -7.08 -15.59 37.20
CA SER A 61 -7.96 -16.71 37.58
C SER A 61 -9.39 -16.27 37.88
N ARG A 62 -9.59 -15.13 38.57
CA ARG A 62 -10.91 -14.56 38.84
C ARG A 62 -11.62 -14.07 37.58
N VAL A 63 -10.84 -13.47 36.67
CA VAL A 63 -11.36 -13.00 35.37
C VAL A 63 -11.78 -14.20 34.51
N ARG A 64 -10.96 -15.26 34.46
CA ARG A 64 -11.29 -16.52 33.76
C ARG A 64 -12.54 -17.19 34.36
N GLU A 65 -12.67 -17.20 35.68
CA GLU A 65 -13.87 -17.78 36.35
C GLU A 65 -15.12 -16.96 36.09
N TYR A 66 -15.00 -15.63 36.06
CA TYR A 66 -16.13 -14.76 35.68
C TYR A 66 -16.63 -15.07 34.27
N PHE A 67 -15.72 -15.16 33.29
CA PHE A 67 -16.09 -15.51 31.91
C PHE A 67 -16.62 -16.94 31.79
N ARG A 68 -16.11 -17.89 32.60
CA ARG A 68 -16.64 -19.26 32.65
C ARG A 68 -18.06 -19.31 33.21
N ARG A 69 -18.37 -18.52 34.24
CA ARG A 69 -19.74 -18.36 34.73
C ARG A 69 -20.65 -17.70 33.68
N LEU A 70 -20.15 -16.64 33.04
CA LEU A 70 -20.92 -15.97 31.98
C LEU A 70 -21.22 -16.91 30.79
N ALA A 71 -20.29 -17.81 30.46
CA ALA A 71 -20.51 -18.83 29.43
C ALA A 71 -21.47 -19.95 29.87
N GLN A 72 -21.60 -20.17 31.17
CA GLN A 72 -22.56 -21.15 31.76
C GLN A 72 -23.96 -20.55 32.02
N GLU A 73 -24.07 -19.23 32.12
CA GLU A 73 -25.36 -18.56 32.17
C GLU A 73 -26.03 -18.68 30.81
N THR A 74 -26.95 -19.65 30.73
CA THR A 74 -27.80 -19.83 29.55
C THR A 74 -28.70 -18.60 29.47
N LYS A 75 -28.38 -17.63 28.62
CA LYS A 75 -29.32 -16.59 28.27
C LYS A 75 -30.49 -17.26 27.56
N HIS A 76 -31.62 -17.40 28.25
CA HIS A 76 -32.88 -17.73 27.60
C HIS A 76 -33.23 -16.55 26.70
N TYR A 77 -32.79 -16.61 25.46
CA TYR A 77 -33.39 -15.79 24.42
C TYR A 77 -34.80 -16.34 24.23
N SER A 78 -35.81 -15.53 24.44
CA SER A 78 -37.16 -15.81 23.94
C SER A 78 -37.02 -15.88 22.41
N VAL A 79 -36.94 -17.09 21.88
CA VAL A 79 -37.04 -17.33 20.45
C VAL A 79 -38.44 -16.92 20.07
N GLN A 80 -38.63 -15.76 19.48
CA GLN A 80 -39.82 -15.54 18.66
C GLN A 80 -39.77 -16.66 17.62
N VAL A 81 -40.77 -17.50 17.58
CA VAL A 81 -40.92 -18.56 16.59
C VAL A 81 -41.11 -17.85 15.25
N SER A 82 -40.01 -17.61 14.54
CA SER A 82 -40.03 -17.18 13.16
C SER A 82 -40.40 -18.36 12.28
N ASP A 83 -41.00 -18.07 11.14
CA ASP A 83 -41.29 -19.09 10.13
C ASP A 83 -39.99 -19.80 9.73
N PRO A 84 -39.89 -21.15 9.87
CA PRO A 84 -38.70 -21.90 9.54
C PRO A 84 -38.16 -21.62 8.13
N ASP A 85 -39.03 -21.32 7.17
CA ASP A 85 -38.64 -20.99 5.79
C ASP A 85 -37.99 -19.59 5.70
N VAL A 86 -38.48 -18.62 6.47
CA VAL A 86 -37.90 -17.27 6.54
C VAL A 86 -36.51 -17.34 7.17
N ASP A 87 -36.33 -18.12 8.23
CA ASP A 87 -35.05 -18.32 8.89
C ASP A 87 -34.03 -19.01 7.95
N ALA A 88 -34.48 -20.01 7.19
CA ALA A 88 -33.65 -20.67 6.21
C ALA A 88 -33.18 -19.73 5.09
N LYS A 89 -34.08 -18.87 4.57
CA LYS A 89 -33.74 -17.86 3.56
C LYS A 89 -32.78 -16.79 4.12
N GLN A 90 -32.98 -16.37 5.36
CA GLN A 90 -32.09 -15.42 6.03
C GLN A 90 -30.64 -15.92 6.11
N VAL A 91 -30.43 -17.20 6.41
CA VAL A 91 -29.09 -17.81 6.39
C VAL A 91 -28.47 -17.76 4.99
N LYS A 92 -29.26 -17.99 3.94
CA LYS A 92 -28.79 -17.93 2.54
C LYS A 92 -28.39 -16.51 2.12
N VAL A 93 -29.13 -15.50 2.57
CA VAL A 93 -28.75 -14.10 2.34
C VAL A 93 -27.41 -13.76 3.02
N LEU A 94 -27.17 -14.24 4.24
CA LEU A 94 -25.87 -14.07 4.90
C LEU A 94 -24.75 -14.83 4.19
N GLN A 95 -25.03 -15.99 3.61
CA GLN A 95 -24.08 -16.73 2.77
C GLN A 95 -23.75 -15.95 1.49
N LEU A 96 -24.72 -15.35 0.82
CA LEU A 96 -24.53 -14.49 -0.34
C LEU A 96 -23.63 -13.30 -0.01
N ILE A 97 -23.88 -12.59 1.10
CA ILE A 97 -23.02 -11.48 1.56
C ILE A 97 -21.58 -11.96 1.75
N ASN A 98 -21.39 -13.11 2.38
CA ASN A 98 -20.06 -13.66 2.59
C ASN A 98 -19.41 -14.12 1.26
N ALA A 99 -20.17 -14.65 0.31
CA ALA A 99 -19.66 -15.00 -1.02
C ALA A 99 -19.04 -13.76 -1.71
N TYR A 100 -19.73 -12.62 -1.67
CA TYR A 100 -19.18 -11.35 -2.20
C TYR A 100 -17.90 -10.93 -1.50
N ARG A 101 -17.82 -11.03 -0.17
CA ARG A 101 -16.61 -10.71 0.61
C ARG A 101 -15.42 -11.60 0.27
N PHE A 102 -15.67 -12.89 0.01
CA PHE A 102 -14.62 -13.84 -0.33
C PHE A 102 -14.23 -13.84 -1.81
N ARG A 103 -15.18 -13.61 -2.70
CA ARG A 103 -15.01 -13.89 -4.13
C ARG A 103 -15.37 -12.74 -5.06
N GLY A 104 -15.94 -11.65 -4.53
CA GLY A 104 -16.36 -10.50 -5.35
C GLY A 104 -15.24 -9.93 -6.22
N HIS A 105 -13.99 -9.90 -5.68
CA HIS A 105 -12.81 -9.45 -6.43
C HIS A 105 -12.57 -10.21 -7.75
N GLN A 106 -13.02 -11.49 -7.85
CA GLN A 106 -12.87 -12.29 -9.08
C GLN A 106 -13.80 -11.80 -10.20
N ALA A 107 -14.93 -11.19 -9.86
CA ALA A 107 -15.87 -10.58 -10.78
C ALA A 107 -15.71 -9.06 -10.94
N ALA A 108 -14.78 -8.46 -10.21
CA ALA A 108 -14.55 -7.00 -10.22
C ALA A 108 -14.01 -6.49 -11.56
N ASN A 109 -14.39 -5.26 -11.94
CA ASN A 109 -13.99 -4.63 -13.20
C ASN A 109 -12.59 -4.03 -13.12
N LEU A 110 -11.57 -4.88 -13.03
CA LEU A 110 -10.20 -4.48 -12.77
C LEU A 110 -9.37 -4.23 -14.04
N ASP A 111 -9.67 -4.92 -15.14
CA ASP A 111 -8.85 -4.84 -16.36
C ASP A 111 -9.32 -3.69 -17.26
N PRO A 112 -8.51 -2.61 -17.40
CA PRO A 112 -8.84 -1.47 -18.27
C PRO A 112 -9.01 -1.88 -19.74
N LEU A 113 -8.35 -2.94 -20.18
CA LEU A 113 -8.41 -3.40 -21.57
C LEU A 113 -9.54 -4.41 -21.82
N GLY A 114 -10.18 -4.95 -20.78
CA GLY A 114 -11.23 -5.96 -20.89
C GLY A 114 -10.75 -7.24 -21.59
N LEU A 115 -9.48 -7.64 -21.37
CA LEU A 115 -8.88 -8.84 -21.93
C LEU A 115 -9.03 -10.04 -21.02
N TRP A 116 -9.21 -9.82 -19.72
CA TRP A 116 -9.41 -10.89 -18.77
C TRP A 116 -10.72 -11.62 -19.04
N LYS A 117 -10.61 -12.88 -19.38
CA LYS A 117 -11.78 -13.77 -19.36
C LYS A 117 -12.06 -14.12 -17.91
N ARG A 118 -12.97 -13.39 -17.30
CA ARG A 118 -13.40 -13.68 -15.93
C ARG A 118 -14.13 -15.00 -15.91
N ALA A 119 -13.81 -15.85 -14.93
CA ALA A 119 -14.63 -16.99 -14.63
C ALA A 119 -15.98 -16.51 -14.09
N THR A 120 -17.06 -17.16 -14.46
CA THR A 120 -18.33 -17.02 -13.75
C THR A 120 -18.13 -17.51 -12.33
N VAL A 121 -18.52 -16.70 -11.38
CA VAL A 121 -18.46 -17.03 -9.95
C VAL A 121 -19.90 -17.26 -9.51
N ASP A 122 -20.35 -18.51 -9.63
CA ASP A 122 -21.75 -18.86 -9.43
C ASP A 122 -22.28 -18.49 -8.05
N GLU A 123 -21.39 -18.51 -7.03
CA GLU A 123 -21.72 -18.13 -5.65
C GLU A 123 -22.08 -16.65 -5.47
N LEU A 124 -21.87 -15.80 -6.48
CA LEU A 124 -22.31 -14.40 -6.45
C LEU A 124 -23.74 -14.23 -6.97
N ASP A 125 -24.34 -15.28 -7.51
CA ASP A 125 -25.73 -15.27 -7.97
C ASP A 125 -26.67 -15.73 -6.84
N PRO A 126 -27.77 -15.01 -6.54
CA PRO A 126 -28.75 -15.42 -5.56
C PRO A 126 -29.30 -16.82 -5.77
N SER A 127 -29.47 -17.24 -7.03
CA SER A 127 -29.99 -18.57 -7.39
C SER A 127 -29.09 -19.72 -6.92
N PHE A 128 -27.78 -19.53 -6.85
CA PHE A 128 -26.84 -20.50 -6.26
C PHE A 128 -27.19 -20.81 -4.80
N HIS A 129 -27.68 -19.82 -4.08
CA HIS A 129 -28.13 -19.95 -2.70
C HIS A 129 -29.59 -20.38 -2.61
N THR A 130 -30.20 -20.83 -3.72
CA THR A 130 -31.62 -21.19 -3.79
C THR A 130 -32.60 -20.06 -3.44
N LEU A 131 -32.16 -18.80 -3.59
CA LEU A 131 -32.99 -17.61 -3.51
C LEU A 131 -33.66 -17.41 -4.88
N THR A 132 -34.98 -17.27 -4.88
CA THR A 132 -35.79 -17.21 -6.11
C THR A 132 -36.05 -15.77 -6.56
N GLU A 133 -36.64 -15.61 -7.74
CA GLU A 133 -37.08 -14.29 -8.27
C GLU A 133 -38.11 -13.62 -7.33
N GLU A 134 -38.93 -14.39 -6.63
CA GLU A 134 -39.92 -13.89 -5.67
C GLU A 134 -39.22 -13.31 -4.45
N ASP A 135 -38.14 -13.98 -3.96
CA ASP A 135 -37.36 -13.56 -2.81
C ASP A 135 -36.63 -12.23 -3.04
N LEU A 136 -36.37 -11.86 -4.29
CA LEU A 136 -35.69 -10.58 -4.63
C LEU A 136 -36.46 -9.35 -4.14
N ASN A 137 -37.78 -9.47 -3.93
CA ASN A 137 -38.63 -8.40 -3.44
C ASN A 137 -38.85 -8.46 -1.92
N GLU A 138 -38.37 -9.50 -1.25
CA GLU A 138 -38.48 -9.66 0.19
C GLU A 138 -37.37 -8.89 0.93
N THR A 139 -37.68 -8.50 2.17
CA THR A 139 -36.74 -7.77 3.04
C THR A 139 -36.06 -8.72 4.01
N PHE A 140 -34.73 -8.66 4.06
CA PHE A 140 -33.89 -9.49 4.92
C PHE A 140 -33.00 -8.64 5.83
N ASN A 141 -32.61 -9.22 6.95
CA ASN A 141 -31.57 -8.62 7.80
C ASN A 141 -30.20 -8.75 7.12
N VAL A 142 -29.46 -7.64 7.03
CA VAL A 142 -28.17 -7.59 6.37
C VAL A 142 -27.01 -8.06 7.27
N GLY A 143 -27.31 -8.43 8.50
CA GLY A 143 -26.33 -8.95 9.46
C GLY A 143 -25.19 -7.96 9.73
N SER A 144 -24.00 -8.35 9.37
CA SER A 144 -22.80 -7.52 9.55
C SER A 144 -22.41 -6.68 8.32
N TYR A 145 -23.27 -6.56 7.32
CA TYR A 145 -23.02 -5.69 6.17
C TYR A 145 -23.16 -4.23 6.61
N ALA A 146 -22.08 -3.47 6.45
CA ALA A 146 -21.92 -2.17 7.11
C ALA A 146 -22.47 -0.99 6.28
N ILE A 147 -23.68 -1.15 5.70
CA ILE A 147 -24.35 -0.13 4.87
C ILE A 147 -25.13 0.92 5.69
N GLY A 148 -25.17 0.79 7.02
CA GLY A 148 -25.93 1.69 7.90
C GLY A 148 -27.43 1.38 8.03
N GLN A 149 -27.88 0.24 7.50
CA GLN A 149 -29.24 -0.25 7.61
C GLN A 149 -29.25 -1.65 8.23
N GLU A 150 -30.24 -1.99 9.03
CA GLU A 150 -30.36 -3.33 9.61
C GLU A 150 -31.03 -4.32 8.65
N THR A 151 -31.89 -3.82 7.78
CA THR A 151 -32.63 -4.63 6.80
C THR A 151 -32.64 -3.98 5.44
N MET A 152 -32.64 -4.79 4.38
CA MET A 152 -32.73 -4.34 2.98
C MET A 152 -33.58 -5.29 2.16
N VAL A 153 -34.20 -4.79 1.09
CA VAL A 153 -34.79 -5.61 0.03
C VAL A 153 -33.65 -6.37 -0.67
N LEU A 154 -33.80 -7.67 -0.91
CA LEU A 154 -32.73 -8.52 -1.43
C LEU A 154 -32.16 -8.02 -2.75
N ASN A 155 -33.00 -7.51 -3.66
CA ASN A 155 -32.53 -6.95 -4.93
C ASN A 155 -31.62 -5.73 -4.75
N ASP A 156 -31.93 -4.85 -3.78
CA ASP A 156 -31.13 -3.67 -3.48
C ASP A 156 -29.83 -4.05 -2.74
N LEU A 157 -29.90 -5.03 -1.84
CA LEU A 157 -28.73 -5.62 -1.21
C LEU A 157 -27.79 -6.22 -2.26
N HIS A 158 -28.33 -7.00 -3.22
CA HIS A 158 -27.54 -7.62 -4.27
C HIS A 158 -26.87 -6.58 -5.18
N LYS A 159 -27.57 -5.49 -5.53
CA LYS A 159 -26.97 -4.37 -6.28
C LYS A 159 -25.85 -3.71 -5.49
N SER A 160 -26.08 -3.44 -4.20
CA SER A 160 -25.09 -2.84 -3.32
C SER A 160 -23.85 -3.72 -3.16
N LEU A 161 -24.01 -5.04 -3.01
CA LEU A 161 -22.91 -6.00 -2.96
C LEU A 161 -22.10 -6.02 -4.25
N LYS A 162 -22.77 -6.05 -5.41
CA LYS A 162 -22.11 -5.95 -6.72
C LYS A 162 -21.31 -4.66 -6.85
N GLN A 163 -21.89 -3.55 -6.46
CA GLN A 163 -21.28 -2.24 -6.52
C GLN A 163 -20.02 -2.17 -5.63
N THR A 164 -20.13 -2.69 -4.39
CA THR A 164 -19.04 -2.68 -3.41
C THR A 164 -17.87 -3.57 -3.82
N TYR A 165 -18.14 -4.78 -4.30
CA TYR A 165 -17.12 -5.83 -4.46
C TYR A 165 -16.77 -6.19 -5.89
N CYS A 166 -17.58 -5.75 -6.87
CA CYS A 166 -17.38 -6.07 -8.29
C CYS A 166 -17.25 -4.84 -9.19
N GLY A 167 -17.11 -3.63 -8.60
CA GLY A 167 -16.82 -2.38 -9.32
C GLY A 167 -15.36 -2.27 -9.75
N SER A 168 -14.83 -1.06 -9.77
CA SER A 168 -13.42 -0.79 -10.09
C SER A 168 -12.44 -1.21 -8.98
N ILE A 169 -12.96 -1.67 -7.82
CA ILE A 169 -12.18 -2.13 -6.67
C ILE A 169 -12.47 -3.60 -6.42
N GLY A 170 -11.43 -4.41 -6.25
CA GLY A 170 -11.47 -5.77 -5.74
C GLY A 170 -10.71 -5.85 -4.42
N ALA A 171 -11.30 -6.40 -3.37
CA ALA A 171 -10.67 -6.47 -2.06
C ALA A 171 -10.48 -7.91 -1.60
N GLU A 172 -9.25 -8.26 -1.23
CA GLU A 172 -8.90 -9.55 -0.63
C GLU A 172 -8.43 -9.33 0.81
N TYR A 173 -9.26 -9.69 1.77
CA TYR A 173 -8.97 -9.57 3.21
C TYR A 173 -9.54 -10.72 4.03
N MET A 174 -10.36 -11.59 3.43
CA MET A 174 -11.01 -12.67 4.15
C MET A 174 -10.06 -13.80 4.57
N HIS A 175 -8.85 -13.84 3.99
CA HIS A 175 -7.76 -14.74 4.41
C HIS A 175 -7.12 -14.35 5.76
N MET A 176 -7.40 -13.15 6.25
CA MET A 176 -6.88 -12.66 7.53
C MET A 176 -7.58 -13.34 8.70
N THR A 177 -6.83 -13.69 9.74
CA THR A 177 -7.39 -14.34 10.95
C THR A 177 -7.93 -13.33 11.97
N ASN A 178 -7.39 -12.10 11.99
CA ASN A 178 -7.82 -11.07 12.93
C ASN A 178 -9.19 -10.50 12.53
N THR A 179 -10.18 -10.68 13.40
CA THR A 179 -11.57 -10.24 13.16
C THR A 179 -11.71 -8.72 13.17
N GLU A 180 -11.00 -8.02 14.04
CA GLU A 180 -11.05 -6.56 14.13
C GLU A 180 -10.59 -5.92 12.80
N GLN A 181 -9.46 -6.37 12.26
CA GLN A 181 -8.94 -5.91 10.98
C GLN A 181 -9.91 -6.17 9.84
N LYS A 182 -10.51 -7.35 9.77
CA LYS A 182 -11.56 -7.67 8.77
C LYS A 182 -12.75 -6.74 8.87
N ARG A 183 -13.30 -6.54 10.08
CA ARG A 183 -14.45 -5.66 10.32
C ARG A 183 -14.15 -4.21 9.99
N TRP A 184 -12.93 -3.77 10.29
CA TRP A 184 -12.47 -2.43 9.96
C TRP A 184 -12.47 -2.16 8.46
N ILE A 185 -12.02 -3.13 7.65
CA ILE A 185 -12.02 -3.04 6.18
C ILE A 185 -13.47 -3.07 5.68
N GLN A 186 -14.29 -4.03 6.15
CA GLN A 186 -15.70 -4.15 5.78
C GLN A 186 -16.44 -2.83 5.99
N GLN A 187 -16.31 -2.24 7.17
CA GLN A 187 -16.98 -0.99 7.48
C GLN A 187 -16.64 0.13 6.49
N ARG A 188 -15.38 0.25 6.08
CA ARG A 188 -14.95 1.31 5.17
C ARG A 188 -15.34 1.09 3.72
N LEU A 189 -15.32 -0.14 3.27
CA LEU A 189 -15.74 -0.48 1.90
C LEU A 189 -17.26 -0.46 1.75
N GLU A 190 -17.96 -1.07 2.69
CA GLU A 190 -19.40 -1.30 2.62
C GLU A 190 -20.20 -0.03 2.89
N SER A 191 -19.74 0.84 3.81
CA SER A 191 -20.43 2.09 4.14
C SER A 191 -20.55 3.08 2.96
N VAL A 192 -19.64 2.98 1.99
CA VAL A 192 -19.65 3.80 0.77
C VAL A 192 -20.03 3.00 -0.48
N SER A 193 -20.41 1.72 -0.31
CA SER A 193 -20.72 0.79 -1.41
C SER A 193 -19.62 0.75 -2.48
N GLY A 194 -18.34 0.85 -2.07
CA GLY A 194 -17.19 0.92 -2.99
C GLY A 194 -17.19 2.15 -3.90
N GLN A 195 -18.03 3.15 -3.65
CA GLN A 195 -18.13 4.38 -4.43
C GLN A 195 -17.77 5.59 -3.55
N PRO A 196 -16.50 5.99 -3.53
CA PRO A 196 -16.08 7.18 -2.80
C PRO A 196 -16.65 8.45 -3.42
N SER A 197 -16.85 9.46 -2.59
CA SER A 197 -17.16 10.81 -3.06
C SER A 197 -15.98 11.73 -2.80
N PHE A 198 -15.65 12.52 -3.82
CA PHE A 198 -14.60 13.55 -3.75
C PHE A 198 -15.21 14.90 -4.09
N ASN A 199 -14.69 15.96 -3.50
CA ASN A 199 -15.10 17.32 -3.83
C ASN A 199 -14.51 17.75 -5.19
N LYS A 200 -14.92 18.92 -5.68
CA LYS A 200 -14.52 19.41 -6.99
C LYS A 200 -13.01 19.69 -7.07
N GLU A 201 -12.44 20.20 -6.00
CA GLU A 201 -11.02 20.53 -5.89
C GLU A 201 -10.15 19.27 -5.94
N GLU A 202 -10.56 18.21 -5.26
CA GLU A 202 -9.87 16.90 -5.30
C GLU A 202 -9.92 16.30 -6.70
N LYS A 203 -11.09 16.31 -7.35
CA LYS A 203 -11.25 15.81 -8.73
C LYS A 203 -10.42 16.61 -9.72
N GLN A 204 -10.35 17.93 -9.55
CA GLN A 204 -9.49 18.77 -10.36
C GLN A 204 -8.02 18.41 -10.18
N ALA A 205 -7.59 18.20 -8.94
CA ALA A 205 -6.22 17.79 -8.65
C ALA A 205 -5.88 16.43 -9.32
N PHE A 206 -6.79 15.46 -9.29
CA PHE A 206 -6.57 14.18 -9.98
C PHE A 206 -6.44 14.36 -11.50
N LEU A 207 -7.25 15.23 -12.11
CA LEU A 207 -7.14 15.53 -13.54
C LEU A 207 -5.84 16.27 -13.88
N GLU A 208 -5.41 17.23 -13.06
CA GLU A 208 -4.12 17.92 -13.21
C GLU A 208 -2.94 16.94 -13.12
N GLU A 209 -2.98 16.04 -12.17
CA GLU A 209 -1.92 15.05 -11.93
C GLU A 209 -1.84 13.98 -13.03
N LEU A 210 -2.98 13.52 -13.54
CA LEU A 210 -3.03 12.67 -14.73
C LEU A 210 -2.53 13.41 -15.97
N THR A 211 -2.85 14.72 -16.10
CA THR A 211 -2.36 15.57 -17.18
C THR A 211 -0.84 15.72 -17.11
N ALA A 212 -0.30 15.90 -15.92
CA ALA A 212 1.14 15.98 -15.70
C ALA A 212 1.85 14.64 -16.02
N ALA A 213 1.27 13.52 -15.58
CA ALA A 213 1.82 12.19 -15.86
C ALA A 213 1.90 11.91 -17.37
N GLU A 214 0.78 12.04 -18.09
CA GLU A 214 0.72 11.86 -19.54
C GLU A 214 1.58 12.90 -20.28
N GLY A 215 1.54 14.16 -19.83
CA GLY A 215 2.24 15.28 -20.48
C GLY A 215 3.76 15.09 -20.49
N LEU A 216 4.36 14.66 -19.38
CA LEU A 216 5.80 14.38 -19.31
C LEU A 216 6.20 13.26 -20.24
N GLU A 217 5.46 12.14 -20.26
CA GLU A 217 5.77 10.99 -21.12
C GLU A 217 5.72 11.38 -22.60
N ARG A 218 4.71 12.12 -23.01
CA ARG A 218 4.58 12.63 -24.39
C ARG A 218 5.69 13.61 -24.75
N TYR A 219 6.03 14.51 -23.83
CA TYR A 219 7.11 15.48 -24.03
C TYR A 219 8.46 14.79 -24.24
N LEU A 220 8.80 13.84 -23.35
CA LEU A 220 10.04 13.06 -23.46
C LEU A 220 10.06 12.19 -24.73
N GLY A 221 8.93 11.59 -25.10
CA GLY A 221 8.79 10.78 -26.30
C GLY A 221 9.01 11.59 -27.59
N ALA A 222 8.53 12.84 -27.63
CA ALA A 222 8.70 13.73 -28.77
C ALA A 222 10.11 14.33 -28.85
N LYS A 223 10.65 14.74 -27.71
CA LYS A 223 11.96 15.43 -27.65
C LYS A 223 13.14 14.47 -27.75
N PHE A 224 13.02 13.23 -27.24
CA PHE A 224 14.07 12.21 -27.17
C PHE A 224 13.56 10.86 -27.70
N PRO A 225 13.24 10.76 -29.01
CA PRO A 225 12.67 9.55 -29.59
C PRO A 225 13.61 8.35 -29.42
N GLY A 226 13.08 7.21 -29.02
CA GLY A 226 13.82 5.95 -28.82
C GLY A 226 14.71 5.90 -27.57
N ALA A 227 14.86 6.99 -26.84
CA ALA A 227 15.64 6.98 -25.60
C ALA A 227 14.91 6.20 -24.49
N LYS A 228 15.63 5.28 -23.83
CA LYS A 228 15.08 4.49 -22.73
C LYS A 228 14.64 5.39 -21.58
N ARG A 229 13.36 5.29 -21.19
CA ARG A 229 12.75 6.00 -20.07
C ARG A 229 11.84 5.13 -19.20
N PHE A 230 11.52 3.92 -19.64
CA PHE A 230 10.55 3.02 -18.99
C PHE A 230 9.22 3.73 -18.72
N SER A 231 8.58 4.15 -19.81
CA SER A 231 7.37 4.98 -19.79
C SER A 231 6.29 4.45 -18.85
N LEU A 232 5.62 5.40 -18.16
CA LEU A 232 4.48 5.13 -17.28
C LEU A 232 3.16 5.05 -18.04
N GLU A 233 3.11 5.43 -19.31
CA GLU A 233 1.86 5.50 -20.09
C GLU A 233 1.02 4.24 -19.98
N GLY A 234 -0.22 4.42 -19.53
CA GLY A 234 -1.17 3.37 -19.18
C GLY A 234 -1.23 3.04 -17.67
N GLY A 235 -0.23 3.45 -16.90
CA GLY A 235 -0.20 3.40 -15.43
C GLY A 235 -0.17 4.79 -14.80
N ASP A 236 -0.62 5.80 -15.53
CA ASP A 236 -0.55 7.23 -15.17
C ASP A 236 -1.15 7.53 -13.80
N ALA A 237 -2.14 6.73 -13.37
CA ALA A 237 -2.80 6.85 -12.07
C ALA A 237 -1.86 6.59 -10.87
N LEU A 238 -0.64 6.09 -11.08
CA LEU A 238 0.39 6.00 -10.05
C LEU A 238 0.75 7.38 -9.47
N ILE A 239 0.71 8.43 -10.29
CA ILE A 239 1.07 9.80 -9.85
C ILE A 239 0.03 10.36 -8.89
N PRO A 240 -1.28 10.45 -9.23
CA PRO A 240 -2.30 10.88 -8.27
C PRO A 240 -2.38 9.94 -7.05
N MET A 241 -2.23 8.61 -7.20
CA MET A 241 -2.17 7.67 -6.07
C MET A 241 -1.07 8.05 -5.08
N THR A 242 0.15 8.24 -5.56
CA THR A 242 1.30 8.52 -4.68
C THR A 242 1.17 9.88 -4.01
N LYS A 243 0.76 10.92 -4.74
CA LYS A 243 0.52 12.25 -4.17
C LYS A 243 -0.59 12.23 -3.14
N GLU A 244 -1.64 11.43 -3.37
CA GLU A 244 -2.74 11.27 -2.42
C GLU A 244 -2.28 10.58 -1.13
N ILE A 245 -1.48 9.52 -1.22
CA ILE A 245 -0.87 8.89 -0.04
C ILE A 245 -0.03 9.92 0.74
N ILE A 246 0.79 10.71 0.06
CA ILE A 246 1.66 11.72 0.70
C ILE A 246 0.83 12.80 1.38
N ARG A 247 -0.19 13.37 0.70
CA ARG A 247 -1.08 14.40 1.28
C ARG A 247 -1.81 13.86 2.52
N HIS A 248 -2.38 12.67 2.41
CA HIS A 248 -3.11 12.03 3.49
C HIS A 248 -2.18 11.67 4.67
N ALA A 249 -0.97 11.17 4.39
CA ALA A 249 0.05 10.88 5.39
C ALA A 249 0.48 12.13 6.17
N GLY A 250 0.75 13.23 5.47
CA GLY A 250 1.08 14.50 6.09
C GLY A 250 -0.06 15.04 6.96
N GLY A 251 -1.32 14.93 6.50
CA GLY A 251 -2.51 15.27 7.27
C GLY A 251 -2.63 14.47 8.58
N GLN A 252 -2.09 13.26 8.62
CA GLN A 252 -2.05 12.38 9.80
C GLN A 252 -0.77 12.54 10.65
N GLY A 253 0.09 13.50 10.33
CA GLY A 253 1.27 13.82 11.13
C GLY A 253 2.56 13.09 10.74
N MET A 254 2.58 12.36 9.62
CA MET A 254 3.81 11.82 9.05
C MET A 254 4.78 12.96 8.70
N ARG A 255 6.06 12.71 8.91
CA ARG A 255 7.15 13.70 8.70
C ARG A 255 8.06 13.32 7.54
N GLU A 256 8.27 12.03 7.33
CA GLU A 256 9.13 11.53 6.28
C GLU A 256 8.46 10.38 5.53
N VAL A 257 8.67 10.32 4.21
CA VAL A 257 8.25 9.22 3.35
C VAL A 257 9.47 8.72 2.58
N VAL A 258 9.77 7.44 2.71
CA VAL A 258 10.86 6.80 1.97
C VAL A 258 10.28 5.90 0.91
N ILE A 259 10.63 6.15 -0.35
CA ILE A 259 10.09 5.47 -1.52
C ILE A 259 11.18 4.62 -2.16
N GLY A 260 10.89 3.34 -2.37
CA GLY A 260 11.68 2.46 -3.23
C GLY A 260 10.85 1.99 -4.41
N MET A 261 11.42 2.02 -5.60
CA MET A 261 10.67 1.62 -6.80
C MET A 261 11.54 1.07 -7.91
N ALA A 262 10.92 0.28 -8.78
CA ALA A 262 11.49 -0.17 -10.03
C ALA A 262 11.66 0.98 -11.06
N HIS A 263 12.10 0.66 -12.28
CA HIS A 263 12.38 1.66 -13.30
C HIS A 263 11.13 2.34 -13.89
N ARG A 264 10.03 1.57 -14.06
CA ARG A 264 8.82 2.07 -14.73
C ARG A 264 8.18 3.21 -13.96
N GLY A 265 8.00 4.35 -14.63
CA GLY A 265 7.43 5.56 -14.05
C GLY A 265 8.38 6.33 -13.15
N ARG A 266 9.63 5.89 -12.98
CA ARG A 266 10.57 6.55 -12.07
C ARG A 266 10.87 7.99 -12.45
N LEU A 267 11.07 8.26 -13.74
CA LEU A 267 11.31 9.63 -14.23
C LEU A 267 10.08 10.52 -13.98
N ASN A 268 8.90 9.95 -14.13
CA ASN A 268 7.65 10.64 -13.84
C ASN A 268 7.50 10.96 -12.34
N MET A 269 7.84 10.01 -11.47
CA MET A 269 7.89 10.22 -10.03
C MET A 269 8.91 11.31 -9.64
N LEU A 270 10.09 11.31 -10.24
CA LEU A 270 11.12 12.33 -9.99
C LEU A 270 10.61 13.74 -10.29
N VAL A 271 9.95 13.93 -11.42
CA VAL A 271 9.49 15.25 -11.88
C VAL A 271 8.16 15.64 -11.22
N ASN A 272 7.15 14.77 -11.26
CA ASN A 272 5.76 15.11 -10.90
C ASN A 272 5.39 14.85 -9.43
N VAL A 273 6.23 14.13 -8.68
CA VAL A 273 6.00 13.91 -7.24
C VAL A 273 7.10 14.56 -6.40
N LEU A 274 8.38 14.30 -6.73
CA LEU A 274 9.50 14.82 -5.94
C LEU A 274 9.97 16.22 -6.35
N GLY A 275 9.54 16.73 -7.51
CA GLY A 275 9.86 18.07 -7.96
C GLY A 275 11.30 18.22 -8.48
N LYS A 276 11.91 17.17 -9.04
CA LYS A 276 13.14 17.32 -9.82
C LYS A 276 12.87 18.25 -10.99
N LYS A 277 13.75 19.21 -11.24
CA LYS A 277 13.60 20.13 -12.35
C LYS A 277 13.59 19.37 -13.68
N PRO A 278 12.59 19.60 -14.55
CA PRO A 278 12.56 19.01 -15.89
C PRO A 278 13.85 19.29 -16.70
N GLN A 279 14.42 20.49 -16.58
CA GLN A 279 15.66 20.84 -17.29
C GLN A 279 16.83 19.94 -16.93
N ASP A 280 17.01 19.60 -15.65
CA ASP A 280 18.07 18.68 -15.20
C ASP A 280 17.91 17.30 -15.85
N LEU A 281 16.66 16.81 -15.94
CA LEU A 281 16.38 15.55 -16.61
C LEU A 281 16.61 15.63 -18.13
N PHE A 282 16.26 16.74 -18.77
CA PHE A 282 16.48 16.94 -20.21
C PHE A 282 17.96 17.00 -20.54
N ASP A 283 18.78 17.63 -19.71
CA ASP A 283 20.22 17.69 -19.88
C ASP A 283 20.87 16.29 -19.79
N GLU A 284 20.37 15.44 -18.90
CA GLU A 284 20.78 14.04 -18.85
C GLU A 284 20.39 13.24 -20.11
N PHE A 285 19.20 13.47 -20.67
CA PHE A 285 18.81 12.87 -21.95
C PHE A 285 19.68 13.37 -23.11
N ALA A 286 20.11 14.62 -23.06
CA ALA A 286 20.99 15.23 -24.05
C ALA A 286 22.47 14.82 -23.88
N GLY A 287 22.81 14.02 -22.87
CA GLY A 287 24.18 13.58 -22.59
C GLY A 287 25.07 14.67 -22.03
N LYS A 288 24.52 15.75 -21.50
CA LYS A 288 25.25 16.81 -20.82
C LYS A 288 25.60 16.36 -19.40
N HIS A 289 26.73 15.70 -19.24
CA HIS A 289 27.28 15.31 -17.94
C HIS A 289 28.43 16.23 -17.56
N ASP A 290 28.52 16.55 -16.28
CA ASP A 290 29.70 17.15 -15.71
C ASP A 290 30.77 16.06 -15.56
N GLU A 291 31.78 16.08 -16.46
CA GLU A 291 32.86 15.09 -16.49
C GLU A 291 33.69 15.09 -15.19
N THR A 292 33.59 16.13 -14.37
CA THR A 292 34.33 16.23 -13.09
C THR A 292 33.88 15.20 -12.05
N TRP A 293 32.68 14.63 -12.17
CA TRP A 293 32.09 13.68 -11.20
C TRP A 293 32.28 12.20 -11.56
N GLY A 294 33.09 11.88 -12.59
CA GLY A 294 33.34 10.51 -13.00
C GLY A 294 32.22 9.90 -13.86
N THR A 295 32.14 8.56 -13.88
CA THR A 295 31.10 7.84 -14.63
C THR A 295 29.80 7.86 -13.83
N GLY A 296 28.81 8.65 -14.29
CA GLY A 296 27.47 8.64 -13.71
C GLY A 296 26.74 7.31 -13.92
N ASP A 297 25.68 7.07 -13.13
CA ASP A 297 24.76 5.96 -13.33
C ASP A 297 23.63 6.37 -14.32
N VAL A 298 22.86 5.40 -14.79
CA VAL A 298 21.75 5.66 -15.73
C VAL A 298 20.63 6.45 -15.04
N LYS A 299 19.97 7.33 -15.81
CA LYS A 299 18.95 8.25 -15.31
C LYS A 299 17.79 7.59 -14.54
N TYR A 300 17.43 6.37 -14.89
CA TYR A 300 16.35 5.63 -14.24
C TYR A 300 16.77 4.85 -12.98
N HIS A 301 18.01 5.04 -12.49
CA HIS A 301 18.47 4.57 -11.18
C HIS A 301 18.53 5.69 -10.14
N GLN A 302 18.43 6.95 -10.56
CA GLN A 302 18.62 8.11 -9.69
C GLN A 302 17.65 8.13 -8.51
N GLY A 303 18.19 8.46 -7.33
CA GLY A 303 17.43 8.89 -6.16
C GLY A 303 17.22 10.41 -6.17
N PHE A 304 16.33 10.86 -5.31
CA PHE A 304 16.06 12.28 -5.11
C PHE A 304 15.41 12.50 -3.74
N SER A 305 15.56 13.69 -3.17
CA SER A 305 14.80 14.06 -1.99
C SER A 305 14.36 15.52 -2.06
N ALA A 306 13.20 15.78 -1.49
CA ALA A 306 12.59 17.11 -1.44
C ALA A 306 11.57 17.18 -0.30
N ASP A 307 11.17 18.37 0.07
CA ASP A 307 10.06 18.60 0.97
C ASP A 307 8.78 18.86 0.18
N PHE A 308 7.67 18.33 0.69
CA PHE A 308 6.35 18.41 0.08
C PHE A 308 5.36 19.01 1.08
N ALA A 309 4.71 20.11 0.72
CA ALA A 309 3.74 20.77 1.58
C ALA A 309 2.41 19.97 1.61
N THR A 310 1.94 19.69 2.83
CA THR A 310 0.65 19.03 3.07
C THR A 310 -0.17 19.84 4.06
N PRO A 311 -1.48 19.56 4.21
CA PRO A 311 -2.30 20.23 5.21
C PRO A 311 -1.77 20.10 6.65
N GLY A 312 -1.04 19.03 6.96
CA GLY A 312 -0.44 18.78 8.27
C GLY A 312 0.99 19.31 8.43
N GLY A 313 1.51 20.04 7.44
CA GLY A 313 2.87 20.57 7.40
C GLY A 313 3.73 19.91 6.32
N ASN A 314 5.01 20.23 6.29
CA ASN A 314 5.93 19.66 5.31
C ASN A 314 6.26 18.20 5.63
N VAL A 315 6.28 17.39 4.60
CA VAL A 315 6.71 15.99 4.62
C VAL A 315 7.98 15.87 3.78
N HIS A 316 9.04 15.32 4.36
CA HIS A 316 10.26 15.03 3.64
C HIS A 316 10.12 13.75 2.82
N LEU A 317 10.29 13.85 1.50
CA LEU A 317 10.24 12.73 0.57
C LEU A 317 11.67 12.30 0.23
N ALA A 318 11.93 11.01 0.26
CA ALA A 318 13.19 10.43 -0.18
C ALA A 318 12.94 9.25 -1.10
N LEU A 319 13.31 9.37 -2.37
CA LEU A 319 13.34 8.27 -3.32
C LEU A 319 14.73 7.63 -3.27
N ALA A 320 14.79 6.38 -2.83
CA ALA A 320 16.04 5.62 -2.77
C ALA A 320 16.61 5.39 -4.18
N PHE A 321 17.93 5.32 -4.30
CA PHE A 321 18.59 4.83 -5.52
C PHE A 321 18.12 3.41 -5.82
N ASN A 322 18.05 3.06 -7.10
CA ASN A 322 17.64 1.74 -7.54
C ASN A 322 18.67 1.15 -8.50
N PRO A 323 19.18 -0.07 -8.27
CA PRO A 323 20.03 -0.75 -9.23
C PRO A 323 19.21 -1.52 -10.27
N SER A 324 19.88 -2.16 -11.23
CA SER A 324 19.23 -3.08 -12.17
C SER A 324 18.77 -4.40 -11.55
N HIS A 325 19.20 -4.72 -10.33
CA HIS A 325 18.72 -5.87 -9.58
C HIS A 325 17.33 -5.60 -9.02
N LEU A 326 16.32 -6.20 -9.64
CA LEU A 326 14.91 -5.97 -9.28
C LEU A 326 14.63 -6.34 -7.82
N GLU A 327 13.84 -5.53 -7.15
CA GLU A 327 13.30 -5.70 -5.80
C GLU A 327 14.32 -5.57 -4.64
N ILE A 328 15.63 -5.48 -4.91
CA ILE A 328 16.64 -5.35 -3.84
C ILE A 328 16.51 -4.03 -3.06
N VAL A 329 15.87 -3.03 -3.66
CA VAL A 329 15.61 -1.73 -2.99
C VAL A 329 14.64 -1.87 -1.80
N ASN A 330 13.81 -2.93 -1.75
CA ASN A 330 12.79 -3.09 -0.71
C ASN A 330 13.39 -3.18 0.70
N PRO A 331 14.30 -4.12 1.02
CA PRO A 331 14.93 -4.17 2.32
C PRO A 331 15.78 -2.92 2.60
N VAL A 332 16.34 -2.26 1.58
CA VAL A 332 17.06 -0.99 1.72
C VAL A 332 16.14 0.12 2.21
N VAL A 333 14.92 0.23 1.67
CA VAL A 333 13.91 1.18 2.14
C VAL A 333 13.53 0.91 3.59
N ILE A 334 13.29 -0.35 3.95
CA ILE A 334 12.94 -0.73 5.33
C ILE A 334 14.08 -0.35 6.30
N GLY A 335 15.33 -0.64 5.94
CA GLY A 335 16.50 -0.24 6.74
C GLY A 335 16.64 1.28 6.87
N SER A 336 16.42 2.02 5.78
CA SER A 336 16.42 3.49 5.78
C SER A 336 15.31 4.06 6.67
N VAL A 337 14.10 3.50 6.60
CA VAL A 337 12.98 3.90 7.46
C VAL A 337 13.31 3.64 8.92
N ARG A 338 13.84 2.48 9.27
CA ARG A 338 14.26 2.16 10.64
C ARG A 338 15.27 3.16 11.18
N ALA A 339 16.30 3.48 10.40
CA ALA A 339 17.31 4.45 10.79
C ALA A 339 16.71 5.86 11.01
N ARG A 340 15.71 6.25 10.22
CA ARG A 340 14.99 7.52 10.38
C ARG A 340 14.09 7.49 11.62
N GLN A 341 13.39 6.41 11.86
CA GLN A 341 12.58 6.20 13.06
C GLN A 341 13.44 6.32 14.33
N ASP A 342 14.61 5.69 14.35
CA ASP A 342 15.54 5.77 15.48
C ASP A 342 16.01 7.22 15.72
N ARG A 343 16.33 7.99 14.66
CA ARG A 343 16.70 9.41 14.77
C ARG A 343 15.56 10.28 15.29
N LEU A 344 14.32 10.00 14.88
CA LEU A 344 13.13 10.75 15.27
C LEU A 344 12.50 10.27 16.58
N SER A 345 13.06 9.23 17.22
CA SER A 345 12.42 8.51 18.33
C SER A 345 10.98 8.09 18.01
N ASP A 346 10.77 7.61 16.79
CA ASP A 346 9.48 7.16 16.24
C ASP A 346 9.27 5.68 16.54
N ILE A 347 8.96 5.38 17.79
CA ILE A 347 8.87 3.99 18.29
C ILE A 347 7.72 3.21 17.65
N ASP A 348 6.61 3.89 17.38
CA ASP A 348 5.37 3.28 16.87
C ASP A 348 5.22 3.36 15.33
N GLY A 349 6.22 3.91 14.64
CA GLY A 349 6.19 4.04 13.18
C GLY A 349 5.10 4.99 12.68
N SER A 350 4.80 6.05 13.43
CA SER A 350 3.77 7.05 13.10
C SER A 350 4.31 8.28 12.36
N ARG A 351 5.65 8.44 12.27
CA ARG A 351 6.28 9.60 11.66
C ARG A 351 6.98 9.32 10.35
N VAL A 352 7.40 8.07 10.10
CA VAL A 352 8.12 7.67 8.89
C VAL A 352 7.36 6.58 8.15
N LEU A 353 7.01 6.84 6.90
CA LEU A 353 6.23 5.94 6.05
C LEU A 353 7.13 5.31 4.98
N PRO A 354 7.26 3.96 4.93
CA PRO A 354 7.80 3.27 3.77
C PRO A 354 6.74 3.08 2.69
N ILE A 355 7.11 3.37 1.44
CA ILE A 355 6.35 3.03 0.24
C ILE A 355 7.26 2.24 -0.69
N THR A 356 6.81 1.08 -1.16
CA THR A 356 7.52 0.29 -2.16
C THR A 356 6.65 0.10 -3.39
N ILE A 357 7.22 0.34 -4.58
CA ILE A 357 6.51 0.26 -5.86
C ILE A 357 7.17 -0.82 -6.71
N HIS A 358 6.39 -1.83 -7.03
CA HIS A 358 6.81 -3.10 -7.63
C HIS A 358 6.30 -3.24 -9.06
N GLY A 359 6.96 -4.07 -9.87
CA GLY A 359 6.36 -4.66 -11.07
C GLY A 359 5.67 -5.99 -10.72
N ASP A 360 4.63 -6.35 -11.47
CA ASP A 360 3.80 -7.54 -11.24
C ASP A 360 4.59 -8.86 -11.22
N SER A 361 5.48 -9.07 -12.19
CA SER A 361 6.29 -10.29 -12.22
C SER A 361 7.41 -10.29 -11.18
N ALA A 362 7.96 -9.12 -10.87
CA ALA A 362 9.05 -9.01 -9.92
C ALA A 362 8.56 -9.27 -8.49
N ILE A 363 7.44 -8.69 -8.07
CA ILE A 363 6.88 -8.94 -6.73
C ILE A 363 6.57 -10.43 -6.53
N ALA A 364 6.05 -11.11 -7.55
CA ALA A 364 5.69 -12.53 -7.47
C ALA A 364 6.91 -13.46 -7.51
N GLY A 365 7.99 -13.08 -8.23
CA GLY A 365 9.08 -14.00 -8.59
C GLY A 365 10.42 -13.78 -7.87
N GLN A 366 10.65 -12.62 -7.27
CA GLN A 366 11.92 -12.31 -6.60
C GLN A 366 11.88 -12.69 -5.12
N GLY A 367 12.69 -13.67 -4.70
CA GLY A 367 12.72 -14.18 -3.33
C GLY A 367 12.95 -13.11 -2.25
N VAL A 368 13.71 -12.05 -2.55
CA VAL A 368 13.94 -10.94 -1.63
C VAL A 368 12.64 -10.23 -1.18
N VAL A 369 11.58 -10.26 -2.01
CA VAL A 369 10.28 -9.70 -1.63
C VAL A 369 9.64 -10.54 -0.53
N GLN A 370 9.65 -11.87 -0.67
CA GLN A 370 9.12 -12.81 0.31
C GLN A 370 9.90 -12.72 1.63
N GLU A 371 11.22 -12.61 1.56
CA GLU A 371 12.09 -12.42 2.73
C GLU A 371 11.76 -11.10 3.44
N THR A 372 11.55 -10.02 2.67
CA THR A 372 11.16 -8.70 3.23
C THR A 372 9.78 -8.75 3.88
N PHE A 373 8.81 -9.45 3.30
CA PHE A 373 7.51 -9.69 3.95
C PHE A 373 7.67 -10.46 5.26
N ASN A 374 8.49 -11.50 5.30
CA ASN A 374 8.75 -12.26 6.52
C ASN A 374 9.38 -11.41 7.65
N MET A 375 10.18 -10.42 7.30
CA MET A 375 10.77 -9.49 8.26
C MET A 375 9.76 -8.43 8.76
N SER A 376 8.66 -8.18 8.06
CA SER A 376 7.79 -7.01 8.27
C SER A 376 7.22 -6.88 9.68
N GLN A 377 6.98 -7.99 10.37
CA GLN A 377 6.47 -8.05 11.75
C GLN A 377 7.49 -8.65 12.72
N ALA A 378 8.69 -9.02 12.24
CA ALA A 378 9.75 -9.52 13.11
C ALA A 378 10.32 -8.35 13.94
N ARG A 379 10.44 -8.55 15.24
CA ARG A 379 10.71 -7.52 16.25
C ARG A 379 11.91 -6.61 15.93
N GLY A 380 13.00 -7.14 15.39
CA GLY A 380 14.20 -6.37 15.03
C GLY A 380 14.08 -5.58 13.74
N PHE A 381 13.07 -5.86 12.88
CA PHE A 381 12.95 -5.31 11.54
C PHE A 381 11.63 -4.54 11.31
N CYS A 382 10.70 -4.62 12.25
CA CYS A 382 9.41 -3.96 12.18
C CYS A 382 9.55 -2.44 12.09
N VAL A 383 8.84 -1.83 11.12
CA VAL A 383 8.81 -0.37 10.87
C VAL A 383 7.39 0.21 10.91
N GLY A 384 6.44 -0.52 11.47
CA GLY A 384 5.04 -0.09 11.54
C GLY A 384 4.28 -0.27 10.22
N GLY A 385 4.68 -1.25 9.40
CA GLY A 385 4.03 -1.60 8.13
C GLY A 385 4.45 -0.75 6.94
N THR A 386 4.32 -1.32 5.75
CA THR A 386 4.69 -0.74 4.45
C THR A 386 3.47 -0.65 3.55
N VAL A 387 3.29 0.47 2.85
CA VAL A 387 2.35 0.55 1.72
C VAL A 387 3.09 0.04 0.47
N ARG A 388 2.62 -1.08 -0.06
CA ARG A 388 3.21 -1.71 -1.25
C ARG A 388 2.29 -1.53 -2.44
N ILE A 389 2.79 -0.91 -3.50
CA ILE A 389 2.04 -0.63 -4.72
C ILE A 389 2.60 -1.50 -5.83
N VAL A 390 1.75 -2.23 -6.52
CA VAL A 390 2.14 -3.00 -7.70
C VAL A 390 1.64 -2.28 -8.95
N VAL A 391 2.54 -1.85 -9.81
CA VAL A 391 2.19 -1.36 -11.15
C VAL A 391 2.00 -2.58 -12.03
N ASN A 392 0.78 -3.12 -12.02
CA ASN A 392 0.41 -4.34 -12.71
C ASN A 392 -0.02 -4.04 -14.14
N ASN A 393 0.93 -4.04 -15.05
CA ASN A 393 0.67 -3.81 -16.47
C ASN A 393 0.24 -5.07 -17.24
N GLN A 394 -0.04 -6.17 -16.56
CA GLN A 394 -0.58 -7.41 -17.07
C GLN A 394 0.33 -8.16 -18.06
N VAL A 395 1.59 -7.79 -18.12
CA VAL A 395 2.61 -8.42 -18.99
C VAL A 395 3.86 -8.71 -18.18
N GLY A 396 4.13 -9.97 -17.92
CA GLY A 396 5.32 -10.40 -17.22
C GLY A 396 6.58 -10.27 -18.08
N PHE A 397 7.22 -9.09 -18.10
CA PHE A 397 8.34 -8.78 -18.98
C PHE A 397 7.95 -8.94 -20.46
N THR A 398 8.18 -10.11 -21.08
CA THR A 398 7.78 -10.48 -22.45
C THR A 398 6.93 -11.75 -22.51
N THR A 399 6.52 -12.31 -21.39
CA THR A 399 5.71 -13.52 -21.34
C THR A 399 4.32 -13.25 -21.87
N SER A 400 3.93 -13.96 -22.93
CA SER A 400 2.70 -13.71 -23.68
C SER A 400 1.47 -14.35 -23.04
N ASN A 401 1.63 -15.52 -22.40
CA ASN A 401 0.53 -16.28 -21.85
C ASN A 401 0.49 -16.12 -20.30
N PRO A 402 -0.61 -15.63 -19.72
CA PRO A 402 -0.73 -15.49 -18.26
C PRO A 402 -0.49 -16.80 -17.48
N ARG A 403 -0.78 -17.97 -18.09
CA ARG A 403 -0.57 -19.29 -17.48
C ARG A 403 0.90 -19.65 -17.31
N ASP A 404 1.78 -18.97 -18.05
CA ASP A 404 3.23 -19.19 -18.01
C ASP A 404 3.93 -18.24 -17.06
N THR A 405 3.19 -17.27 -16.47
CA THR A 405 3.77 -16.25 -15.61
C THR A 405 3.87 -16.68 -14.16
N ARG A 406 2.85 -17.35 -13.61
CA ARG A 406 2.77 -17.75 -12.19
C ARG A 406 1.70 -18.80 -11.95
N SER A 407 1.79 -19.49 -10.82
CA SER A 407 0.80 -20.51 -10.41
C SER A 407 -0.41 -19.91 -9.69
N THR A 408 -0.31 -18.67 -9.21
CA THR A 408 -1.36 -17.98 -8.44
C THR A 408 -2.27 -17.15 -9.35
N MET A 409 -3.47 -16.82 -8.87
CA MET A 409 -4.40 -15.98 -9.60
C MET A 409 -3.85 -14.56 -9.76
N TYR A 410 -3.34 -13.98 -8.69
CA TYR A 410 -2.77 -12.62 -8.66
C TYR A 410 -1.28 -12.65 -8.35
N CYS A 411 -0.56 -11.67 -8.86
CA CYS A 411 0.85 -11.47 -8.52
C CYS A 411 1.06 -11.12 -7.04
N THR A 412 0.03 -10.62 -6.40
CA THR A 412 0.01 -10.18 -5.00
C THR A 412 -0.30 -11.29 -4.00
N ASP A 413 -0.58 -12.51 -4.45
CA ASP A 413 -0.95 -13.62 -3.56
C ASP A 413 0.12 -13.95 -2.50
N ILE A 414 1.39 -13.60 -2.74
CA ILE A 414 2.48 -13.75 -1.76
C ILE A 414 2.24 -12.93 -0.49
N ALA A 415 1.48 -11.84 -0.54
CA ALA A 415 1.16 -11.00 0.61
C ALA A 415 0.24 -11.72 1.62
N LYS A 416 -0.50 -12.75 1.16
CA LYS A 416 -1.34 -13.58 2.03
C LYS A 416 -0.53 -14.38 3.04
N MET A 417 0.75 -14.63 2.76
CA MET A 417 1.68 -15.30 3.70
C MET A 417 1.78 -14.56 5.04
N VAL A 418 1.74 -13.23 5.02
CA VAL A 418 1.77 -12.38 6.23
C VAL A 418 0.41 -11.79 6.57
N GLN A 419 -0.66 -12.30 5.96
CA GLN A 419 -2.04 -11.85 6.16
C GLN A 419 -2.24 -10.35 5.87
N ALA A 420 -1.51 -9.79 4.92
CA ALA A 420 -1.71 -8.43 4.48
C ALA A 420 -2.98 -8.33 3.61
N PRO A 421 -3.84 -7.32 3.79
CA PRO A 421 -4.95 -7.07 2.88
C PRO A 421 -4.42 -6.62 1.52
N ILE A 422 -5.16 -6.97 0.47
CA ILE A 422 -4.83 -6.64 -0.91
C ILE A 422 -6.03 -5.91 -1.52
N PHE A 423 -5.77 -4.74 -2.10
CA PHE A 423 -6.77 -3.95 -2.81
C PHE A 423 -6.35 -3.85 -4.28
N HIS A 424 -7.10 -4.53 -5.15
CA HIS A 424 -6.96 -4.38 -6.59
C HIS A 424 -7.79 -3.19 -7.05
N VAL A 425 -7.24 -2.36 -7.91
CA VAL A 425 -7.95 -1.19 -8.43
C VAL A 425 -7.65 -0.98 -9.91
N ASN A 426 -8.69 -0.65 -10.68
CA ASN A 426 -8.57 -0.31 -12.09
C ASN A 426 -7.94 1.09 -12.24
N ALA A 427 -6.80 1.18 -12.93
CA ALA A 427 -6.07 2.44 -13.13
C ALA A 427 -6.84 3.49 -13.97
N ASP A 428 -7.87 3.09 -14.71
CA ASP A 428 -8.72 4.01 -15.46
C ASP A 428 -9.77 4.73 -14.60
N ASP A 429 -9.88 4.36 -13.30
CA ASP A 429 -10.76 4.99 -12.33
C ASP A 429 -9.95 5.70 -11.22
N PRO A 430 -9.54 6.96 -11.42
CA PRO A 430 -8.68 7.67 -10.48
C PRO A 430 -9.37 8.00 -9.14
N GLU A 431 -10.70 8.08 -9.10
CA GLU A 431 -11.43 8.26 -7.83
C GLU A 431 -11.36 6.97 -6.99
N ALA A 432 -11.53 5.80 -7.61
CA ALA A 432 -11.31 4.52 -6.94
C ALA A 432 -9.84 4.33 -6.48
N VAL A 433 -8.88 4.76 -7.32
CA VAL A 433 -7.45 4.74 -7.00
C VAL A 433 -7.12 5.60 -5.77
N ALA A 434 -7.65 6.82 -5.71
CA ALA A 434 -7.45 7.71 -4.57
C ALA A 434 -8.10 7.16 -3.28
N PHE A 435 -9.28 6.58 -3.39
CA PHE A 435 -9.95 5.94 -2.25
C PHE A 435 -9.14 4.76 -1.68
N VAL A 436 -8.67 3.88 -2.56
CA VAL A 436 -7.84 2.74 -2.15
C VAL A 436 -6.52 3.21 -1.53
N ALA A 437 -5.94 4.30 -2.04
CA ALA A 437 -4.73 4.91 -1.49
C ALA A 437 -4.94 5.36 -0.04
N ARG A 438 -6.05 6.08 0.24
CA ARG A 438 -6.44 6.50 1.60
C ARG A 438 -6.71 5.29 2.51
N LEU A 439 -7.51 4.34 2.03
CA LEU A 439 -7.86 3.14 2.77
C LEU A 439 -6.63 2.32 3.19
N ALA A 440 -5.70 2.13 2.26
CA ALA A 440 -4.46 1.40 2.50
C ALA A 440 -3.59 2.11 3.55
N LEU A 441 -3.42 3.43 3.44
CA LEU A 441 -2.66 4.20 4.43
C LEU A 441 -3.33 4.17 5.80
N ASP A 442 -4.64 4.33 5.88
CA ASP A 442 -5.39 4.27 7.14
C ASP A 442 -5.26 2.89 7.80
N TYR A 443 -5.34 1.81 7.01
CA TYR A 443 -5.10 0.46 7.51
C TYR A 443 -3.69 0.30 8.09
N ARG A 444 -2.67 0.73 7.34
CA ARG A 444 -1.27 0.70 7.77
C ARG A 444 -1.08 1.49 9.08
N ASN A 445 -1.65 2.68 9.15
CA ASN A 445 -1.48 3.56 10.31
C ASN A 445 -2.23 3.05 11.54
N THR A 446 -3.39 2.43 11.35
CA THR A 446 -4.19 1.86 12.44
C THR A 446 -3.56 0.58 13.00
N PHE A 447 -3.18 -0.35 12.13
CA PHE A 447 -2.76 -1.69 12.54
C PHE A 447 -1.26 -1.92 12.50
N LYS A 448 -0.49 -0.97 11.97
CA LYS A 448 0.99 -1.05 11.86
C LYS A 448 1.45 -2.30 11.09
N ARG A 449 0.73 -2.64 10.03
CA ARG A 449 0.97 -3.81 9.18
C ARG A 449 1.09 -3.41 7.71
N ASP A 450 1.73 -4.28 6.94
CA ASP A 450 1.82 -4.13 5.50
C ASP A 450 0.42 -4.18 4.86
N VAL A 451 0.26 -3.46 3.77
CA VAL A 451 -0.92 -3.45 2.90
C VAL A 451 -0.45 -3.41 1.45
N VAL A 452 -1.17 -4.08 0.57
CA VAL A 452 -0.83 -4.14 -0.85
C VAL A 452 -1.92 -3.49 -1.68
N ILE A 453 -1.52 -2.62 -2.61
CA ILE A 453 -2.37 -2.06 -3.66
C ILE A 453 -1.91 -2.63 -4.99
N ASP A 454 -2.79 -3.31 -5.68
CA ASP A 454 -2.57 -3.81 -7.04
C ASP A 454 -3.21 -2.82 -8.03
N LEU A 455 -2.41 -1.90 -8.56
CA LEU A 455 -2.82 -0.94 -9.57
C LEU A 455 -2.84 -1.64 -10.93
N VAL A 456 -4.00 -2.19 -11.30
CA VAL A 456 -4.17 -2.91 -12.57
C VAL A 456 -4.26 -1.91 -13.72
N CYS A 457 -3.26 -1.94 -14.58
CA CYS A 457 -3.07 -0.99 -15.66
C CYS A 457 -2.62 -1.70 -16.95
N TYR A 458 -2.12 -0.96 -17.90
CA TYR A 458 -1.44 -1.49 -19.08
C TYR A 458 -0.15 -0.70 -19.33
N ARG A 459 0.70 -1.16 -20.22
CA ARG A 459 1.85 -0.38 -20.71
C ARG A 459 1.68 -0.08 -22.19
N ARG A 460 1.84 1.17 -22.59
CA ARG A 460 1.62 1.60 -23.99
C ARG A 460 2.78 1.23 -24.91
N HIS A 461 4.00 1.21 -24.41
CA HIS A 461 5.22 0.82 -25.12
C HIS A 461 5.68 -0.59 -24.73
N GLY A 462 6.80 -1.06 -25.25
CA GLY A 462 7.43 -2.32 -24.85
C GLY A 462 7.92 -2.31 -23.40
N HIS A 463 8.74 -3.29 -23.03
CA HIS A 463 9.40 -3.28 -21.73
C HIS A 463 10.20 -1.99 -21.53
N ASN A 464 10.86 -1.56 -22.60
CA ASN A 464 11.43 -0.23 -22.76
C ASN A 464 11.13 0.29 -24.18
N GLU A 465 11.53 1.51 -24.52
CA GLU A 465 11.21 2.16 -25.77
C GLU A 465 11.93 1.58 -26.99
N ALA A 466 12.93 0.71 -26.80
CA ALA A 466 13.59 -0.02 -27.87
C ALA A 466 12.92 -1.36 -28.23
N ASP A 467 11.98 -1.84 -27.40
CA ASP A 467 11.28 -3.10 -27.62
C ASP A 467 10.07 -2.91 -28.54
N GLU A 468 9.84 -3.87 -29.45
CA GLU A 468 8.64 -3.93 -30.28
C GLU A 468 7.60 -4.92 -29.70
N PRO A 469 6.63 -4.42 -28.92
CA PRO A 469 5.71 -5.29 -28.20
C PRO A 469 4.68 -5.99 -29.10
N ASN A 470 4.45 -5.51 -30.33
CA ASN A 470 3.56 -6.19 -31.28
C ASN A 470 4.11 -7.56 -31.68
N ALA A 471 5.42 -7.80 -31.56
CA ALA A 471 6.03 -9.09 -31.86
C ALA A 471 5.64 -10.16 -30.84
N THR A 472 5.43 -9.77 -29.56
CA THR A 472 5.16 -10.70 -28.45
C THR A 472 3.70 -10.70 -27.99
N GLN A 473 3.03 -9.55 -28.01
CA GLN A 473 1.62 -9.37 -27.57
C GLN A 473 0.76 -8.64 -28.60
N PRO A 474 0.60 -9.14 -29.84
CA PRO A 474 -0.07 -8.41 -30.92
C PRO A 474 -1.54 -8.07 -30.61
N LEU A 475 -2.29 -9.00 -30.02
CA LEU A 475 -3.71 -8.78 -29.71
C LEU A 475 -3.90 -7.71 -28.61
N MET A 476 -3.06 -7.76 -27.59
CA MET A 476 -3.10 -6.78 -26.50
C MET A 476 -2.79 -5.37 -27.03
N TYR A 477 -1.74 -5.23 -27.84
CA TYR A 477 -1.33 -3.92 -28.36
C TYR A 477 -2.26 -3.37 -29.44
N GLN A 478 -3.02 -4.21 -30.15
CA GLN A 478 -4.13 -3.73 -31.00
C GLN A 478 -5.23 -3.05 -30.17
N LYS A 479 -5.51 -3.55 -28.97
CA LYS A 479 -6.44 -2.89 -28.02
C LYS A 479 -5.84 -1.63 -27.43
N ILE A 480 -4.60 -1.71 -26.92
CA ILE A 480 -3.91 -0.57 -26.30
C ILE A 480 -3.85 0.64 -27.25
N LYS A 481 -3.58 0.42 -28.53
CA LYS A 481 -3.55 1.50 -29.54
C LYS A 481 -4.86 2.25 -29.68
N LYS A 482 -6.00 1.58 -29.44
CA LYS A 482 -7.35 2.15 -29.54
C LYS A 482 -7.88 2.64 -28.19
N HIS A 483 -7.26 2.23 -27.11
CA HIS A 483 -7.70 2.59 -25.78
C HIS A 483 -7.36 4.04 -25.45
N PRO A 484 -8.31 4.87 -25.00
CA PRO A 484 -8.01 6.24 -24.57
C PRO A 484 -7.05 6.23 -23.38
N THR A 485 -6.37 7.34 -23.14
CA THR A 485 -5.51 7.49 -21.97
C THR A 485 -6.35 7.67 -20.70
N PRO A 486 -5.84 7.25 -19.49
CA PRO A 486 -6.55 7.47 -18.23
C PRO A 486 -6.98 8.92 -18.02
N ARG A 487 -6.12 9.90 -18.37
CA ARG A 487 -6.46 11.32 -18.36
C ARG A 487 -7.69 11.65 -19.22
N LYS A 488 -7.70 11.13 -20.47
CA LYS A 488 -8.83 11.41 -21.38
C LYS A 488 -10.12 10.79 -20.86
N LEU A 489 -10.08 9.54 -20.41
CA LEU A 489 -11.24 8.85 -19.83
C LEU A 489 -11.82 9.64 -18.66
N TYR A 490 -10.96 10.09 -17.76
CA TYR A 490 -11.41 10.84 -16.59
C TYR A 490 -11.95 12.23 -16.96
N ALA A 491 -11.32 12.93 -17.90
CA ALA A 491 -11.84 14.21 -18.40
C ALA A 491 -13.23 14.02 -19.03
N ASP A 492 -13.43 12.96 -19.82
CA ASP A 492 -14.72 12.66 -20.44
C ASP A 492 -15.79 12.39 -19.36
N VAL A 493 -15.47 11.61 -18.31
CA VAL A 493 -16.37 11.36 -17.16
C VAL A 493 -16.76 12.65 -16.43
N LEU A 494 -15.80 13.54 -16.16
CA LEU A 494 -16.07 14.81 -15.49
C LEU A 494 -16.91 15.76 -16.35
N MET A 495 -16.72 15.73 -17.66
CA MET A 495 -17.56 16.48 -18.61
C MET A 495 -19.00 15.93 -18.65
N GLU A 496 -19.18 14.61 -18.71
CA GLU A 496 -20.50 13.96 -18.69
C GLU A 496 -21.25 14.26 -17.39
N ARG A 497 -20.55 14.36 -16.26
CA ARG A 497 -21.13 14.78 -14.97
C ARG A 497 -21.41 16.28 -14.89
N GLY A 498 -20.99 17.08 -15.88
CA GLY A 498 -21.12 18.53 -15.88
C GLY A 498 -20.22 19.26 -14.85
N GLU A 499 -19.20 18.59 -14.35
CA GLU A 499 -18.30 19.15 -13.34
C GLU A 499 -17.22 20.05 -13.94
N PHE A 500 -16.75 19.74 -15.16
CA PHE A 500 -15.72 20.50 -15.89
C PHE A 500 -16.08 20.64 -17.38
N GLY A 501 -15.63 21.76 -17.99
CA GLY A 501 -15.76 21.99 -19.42
C GLY A 501 -14.57 21.45 -20.23
N ILE A 502 -14.76 21.28 -21.53
CA ILE A 502 -13.71 20.82 -22.46
C ILE A 502 -12.51 21.77 -22.48
N ASP A 503 -12.75 23.07 -22.30
CA ASP A 503 -11.71 24.10 -22.29
C ASP A 503 -10.75 23.90 -21.11
N THR A 504 -11.27 23.47 -19.95
CA THR A 504 -10.47 23.19 -18.74
C THR A 504 -9.42 22.11 -19.01
N ALA A 505 -9.82 20.97 -19.59
CA ALA A 505 -8.89 19.88 -19.87
C ALA A 505 -7.82 20.29 -20.89
N THR A 506 -8.18 21.09 -21.89
CA THR A 506 -7.24 21.60 -22.90
C THR A 506 -6.27 22.61 -22.28
N GLN A 507 -6.78 23.50 -21.45
CA GLN A 507 -5.98 24.49 -20.74
C GLN A 507 -4.90 23.82 -19.86
N LEU A 508 -5.28 22.82 -19.07
CA LEU A 508 -4.34 22.06 -18.20
C LEU A 508 -3.19 21.42 -19.01
N VAL A 509 -3.49 20.88 -20.19
CA VAL A 509 -2.46 20.30 -21.07
C VAL A 509 -1.48 21.36 -21.55
N ASN A 510 -1.97 22.54 -21.96
CA ASN A 510 -1.13 23.63 -22.44
C ASN A 510 -0.28 24.23 -21.31
N GLU A 511 -0.88 24.49 -20.15
CA GLU A 511 -0.19 25.01 -18.97
C GLU A 511 0.96 24.07 -18.53
N TYR A 512 0.70 22.77 -18.49
CA TYR A 512 1.73 21.80 -18.13
C TYR A 512 2.86 21.75 -19.17
N ARG A 513 2.54 21.78 -20.45
CA ARG A 513 3.53 21.81 -21.53
C ARG A 513 4.41 23.06 -21.43
N ASP A 514 3.79 24.23 -21.22
CA ASP A 514 4.52 25.50 -21.08
C ASP A 514 5.45 25.45 -19.85
N ALA A 515 5.01 24.84 -18.74
CA ALA A 515 5.84 24.64 -17.56
C ALA A 515 7.07 23.74 -17.84
N LEU A 516 6.89 22.67 -18.62
CA LEU A 516 8.02 21.84 -19.06
C LEU A 516 9.00 22.61 -19.97
N ASP A 517 8.50 23.45 -20.85
CA ASP A 517 9.33 24.27 -21.74
C ASP A 517 10.15 25.31 -20.96
N HIS A 518 9.63 25.81 -19.83
CA HIS A 518 10.38 26.68 -18.91
C HIS A 518 11.43 25.91 -18.09
N GLY A 519 11.32 24.59 -17.98
CA GLY A 519 12.28 23.73 -17.28
C GLY A 519 12.35 23.87 -15.77
N GLU A 520 11.38 24.57 -15.16
CA GLU A 520 11.29 24.78 -13.70
C GLU A 520 10.48 23.69 -13.00
N VAL A 521 10.54 23.65 -11.66
CA VAL A 521 9.81 22.67 -10.86
C VAL A 521 8.31 22.79 -11.12
N VAL A 522 7.67 21.69 -11.51
CA VAL A 522 6.23 21.65 -11.89
C VAL A 522 5.32 21.24 -10.73
N VAL A 523 5.86 20.78 -9.60
CA VAL A 523 5.09 20.34 -8.42
C VAL A 523 4.74 21.55 -7.56
N LYS A 524 3.45 21.87 -7.45
CA LYS A 524 2.95 23.03 -6.69
C LYS A 524 3.27 22.93 -5.19
N GLU A 525 3.25 21.73 -4.64
CA GLU A 525 3.51 21.41 -3.25
C GLU A 525 5.01 21.34 -2.89
N TRP A 526 5.88 21.32 -3.89
CA TRP A 526 7.33 21.24 -3.68
C TRP A 526 7.84 22.41 -2.82
N ARG A 527 8.74 22.12 -1.90
CA ARG A 527 9.45 23.09 -1.08
C ARG A 527 10.95 22.80 -1.11
N PRO A 528 11.81 23.85 -1.07
CA PRO A 528 13.23 23.63 -0.91
C PRO A 528 13.51 22.89 0.40
N MET A 529 14.40 21.91 0.33
CA MET A 529 14.79 21.08 1.47
C MET A 529 15.52 21.95 2.50
N ALA A 530 14.91 22.14 3.66
CA ALA A 530 15.45 23.05 4.67
C ALA A 530 15.99 22.36 5.93
N LEU A 531 15.42 21.24 6.36
CA LEU A 531 15.62 20.71 7.71
C LEU A 531 16.31 19.35 7.79
N HIS A 532 16.38 18.61 6.69
CA HIS A 532 16.86 17.21 6.69
C HIS A 532 18.03 16.98 5.73
N SER A 533 18.60 18.04 5.17
CA SER A 533 19.78 17.95 4.33
C SER A 533 20.98 17.49 5.17
N VAL A 534 21.58 16.39 4.76
CA VAL A 534 22.91 16.02 5.25
C VAL A 534 23.91 16.99 4.62
N ASP A 535 24.72 17.63 5.44
CA ASP A 535 25.81 18.47 4.96
C ASP A 535 26.90 17.59 4.32
N TRP A 536 26.94 17.60 3.00
CA TRP A 536 27.93 16.87 2.22
C TRP A 536 29.21 17.69 1.99
N SER A 537 29.26 18.96 2.40
CA SER A 537 30.43 19.83 2.17
C SER A 537 31.76 19.24 2.68
N PRO A 538 31.83 18.49 3.79
CA PRO A 538 33.06 17.83 4.22
C PRO A 538 33.57 16.73 3.27
N TYR A 539 32.69 16.22 2.39
CA TYR A 539 33.00 15.15 1.45
C TYR A 539 33.19 15.63 0.01
N LEU A 540 32.89 16.91 -0.26
CA LEU A 540 33.08 17.51 -1.57
C LEU A 540 34.56 17.85 -1.77
N GLY A 541 35.05 17.71 -3.00
CA GLY A 541 36.44 18.01 -3.35
C GLY A 541 37.43 16.86 -3.13
N HIS A 542 36.95 15.69 -2.70
CA HIS A 542 37.77 14.48 -2.66
C HIS A 542 37.56 13.67 -3.93
N ASP A 543 38.66 13.21 -4.53
CA ASP A 543 38.56 12.28 -5.64
C ASP A 543 37.88 10.99 -5.18
N TRP A 544 36.81 10.60 -5.84
CA TRP A 544 36.07 9.38 -5.53
C TRP A 544 36.92 8.10 -5.60
N ASN A 545 38.01 8.09 -6.40
CA ASN A 545 38.97 7.03 -6.44
C ASN A 545 39.80 6.90 -5.15
N CYS A 546 39.86 7.93 -4.33
CA CYS A 546 40.54 7.92 -3.03
C CYS A 546 39.71 7.35 -1.87
N LEU A 547 38.41 7.17 -2.00
CA LEU A 547 37.55 6.65 -0.91
C LEU A 547 37.98 5.27 -0.44
N LEU A 548 38.56 4.43 -1.31
CA LEU A 548 39.12 3.14 -0.97
C LEU A 548 40.39 3.23 -0.09
N TYR A 549 41.10 4.35 -0.14
CA TYR A 549 42.35 4.58 0.60
C TYR A 549 42.16 5.39 1.88
N THR A 550 41.04 6.10 1.99
CA THR A 550 40.78 7.02 3.10
C THR A 550 39.84 6.46 4.16
N SER A 551 39.38 5.22 4.01
CA SER A 551 38.67 4.54 5.12
C SER A 551 39.65 4.34 6.27
N PRO A 552 39.56 5.16 7.34
CA PRO A 552 40.55 5.13 8.42
C PRO A 552 40.29 4.01 9.43
N SER A 553 39.34 3.12 9.14
CA SER A 553 38.97 2.08 10.09
C SER A 553 39.99 0.94 10.10
N PRO A 554 40.74 0.73 11.19
CA PRO A 554 41.59 -0.45 11.36
C PRO A 554 40.83 -1.78 11.26
N ARG A 555 39.50 -1.74 11.47
CA ARG A 555 38.63 -2.92 11.36
C ARG A 555 38.44 -3.39 9.92
N ASP A 556 38.44 -2.51 8.95
CA ASP A 556 38.31 -2.89 7.53
C ASP A 556 39.58 -3.56 7.01
N ARG A 557 40.75 -3.17 7.50
CA ARG A 557 42.02 -3.87 7.24
C ARG A 557 42.09 -5.25 7.88
N GLN A 558 41.40 -5.48 8.98
CA GLN A 558 41.36 -6.77 9.67
C GLN A 558 40.41 -7.77 9.00
N LYS A 559 39.26 -7.28 8.47
CA LYS A 559 38.30 -8.09 7.72
C LYS A 559 38.84 -8.61 6.39
N SER A 560 39.71 -7.84 5.71
CA SER A 560 40.34 -8.25 4.45
C SER A 560 41.38 -9.38 4.63
N ARG A 561 41.70 -9.78 5.85
CA ARG A 561 42.64 -10.88 6.19
C ARG A 561 41.95 -12.14 6.67
N MET A 562 40.61 -12.20 6.72
CA MET A 562 39.93 -13.44 7.03
C MET A 562 39.92 -14.37 5.81
N PRO A 563 40.29 -15.68 5.99
CA PRO A 563 40.20 -16.65 4.90
C PRO A 563 38.73 -16.76 4.43
N SER A 564 38.53 -16.93 3.13
CA SER A 564 37.22 -17.08 2.48
C SER A 564 36.53 -18.43 2.75
N SER A 565 36.79 -19.04 3.91
CA SER A 565 36.20 -20.30 4.34
C SER A 565 35.77 -20.22 5.81
N ALA A 566 34.59 -19.68 6.01
CA ALA A 566 33.74 -19.98 7.17
C ALA A 566 32.28 -19.72 6.77
#